data_2648177adc5b51ea5250ad8920734a49
#
_entry.id   2648177adc5b51ea5250ad8920734a49
#
_cell.length_a   1.000
_cell.length_b   1.000
_cell.length_c   1.000
_cell.angle_alpha   90.00
_cell.angle_beta   90.00
_cell.angle_gamma   90.00
#
_symmetry.space_group_name_H-M   'P 1'
#
loop_
_entity.id
_entity.type
_entity.pdbx_description
1 polymer ?
#
loop_
_entity_poly.entity_id
_entity_poly.type
_entity_poly.pdbx_seq_one_letter_code
_entity_poly.pdbx_strand_id
1 'polypeptide(L)'
;MSVIRTDDSMIDRDQEQFQEIIQEFFSAQKAMIAQMEELNLMWKGPSKDAFMKQFQSDCLSMDDLKKKLEAIKEAMAYAKVEYRNCDSNISSLVSSLKI
;
A
#
# COMPACT_ATOMS: atom_id res chain seq x y z
N MET A 1 -23.21 4.97 -19.25
CA MET A 1 -21.77 4.67 -19.11
C MET A 1 -21.05 5.61 -18.19
N SER A 2 -21.65 6.75 -17.82
CA SER A 2 -21.06 7.67 -16.87
C SER A 2 -20.81 7.04 -15.48
N VAL A 3 -21.69 6.12 -15.06
CA VAL A 3 -21.53 5.41 -13.78
C VAL A 3 -20.25 4.59 -13.74
N ILE A 4 -19.95 3.86 -14.84
CA ILE A 4 -18.75 3.02 -14.95
C ILE A 4 -17.48 3.90 -14.94
N ARG A 5 -17.50 5.03 -15.64
CA ARG A 5 -16.37 5.98 -15.64
C ARG A 5 -16.16 6.60 -14.28
N THR A 6 -17.24 6.87 -13.55
CA THR A 6 -17.16 7.40 -12.20
C THR A 6 -16.47 6.41 -11.27
N ASP A 7 -16.78 5.11 -11.41
CA ASP A 7 -16.16 4.06 -10.63
C ASP A 7 -14.67 3.91 -10.95
N ASP A 8 -14.28 4.03 -12.23
CA ASP A 8 -12.88 4.01 -12.65
C ASP A 8 -12.12 5.19 -12.04
N SER A 9 -12.73 6.38 -11.99
CA SER A 9 -12.15 7.55 -11.35
C SER A 9 -11.98 7.35 -9.84
N MET A 10 -12.94 6.69 -9.19
CA MET A 10 -12.84 6.35 -7.78
C MET A 10 -11.71 5.35 -7.51
N ILE A 11 -11.53 4.37 -8.38
CA ILE A 11 -10.41 3.40 -8.29
C ILE A 11 -9.08 4.13 -8.38
N ASP A 12 -8.93 5.08 -9.30
CA ASP A 12 -7.73 5.89 -9.44
C ASP A 12 -7.42 6.65 -8.15
N ARG A 13 -8.44 7.30 -7.58
CA ARG A 13 -8.30 8.07 -6.35
C ARG A 13 -7.90 7.18 -5.18
N ASP A 14 -8.55 6.03 -5.04
CA ASP A 14 -8.26 5.08 -3.96
C ASP A 14 -6.85 4.54 -4.09
N GLN A 15 -6.39 4.27 -5.31
CA GLN A 15 -5.04 3.79 -5.58
C GLN A 15 -4.00 4.85 -5.19
N GLU A 16 -4.24 6.12 -5.52
CA GLU A 16 -3.36 7.22 -5.13
C GLU A 16 -3.29 7.38 -3.61
N GLN A 17 -4.43 7.35 -2.94
CA GLN A 17 -4.50 7.44 -1.48
C GLN A 17 -3.78 6.28 -0.82
N PHE A 18 -3.94 5.09 -1.34
CA PHE A 18 -3.27 3.90 -0.82
C PHE A 18 -1.75 4.01 -0.96
N GLN A 19 -1.29 4.52 -2.09
CA GLN A 19 0.15 4.75 -2.31
C GLN A 19 0.72 5.78 -1.35
N GLU A 20 -0.02 6.85 -1.06
CA GLU A 20 0.38 7.85 -0.06
C GLU A 20 0.51 7.22 1.33
N ILE A 21 -0.44 6.37 1.71
CA ILE A 21 -0.40 5.65 2.99
C ILE A 21 0.83 4.77 3.07
N ILE A 22 1.18 4.05 2.00
CA ILE A 22 2.39 3.22 1.94
C ILE A 22 3.63 4.08 2.13
N GLN A 23 3.72 5.22 1.47
CA GLN A 23 4.86 6.13 1.57
C GLN A 23 4.98 6.71 2.99
N GLU A 24 3.87 7.09 3.60
CA GLU A 24 3.85 7.57 4.98
C GLU A 24 4.32 6.48 5.95
N PHE A 25 3.89 5.25 5.73
CA PHE A 25 4.30 4.10 6.52
C PHE A 25 5.82 3.90 6.44
N PHE A 26 6.39 3.96 5.24
CA PHE A 26 7.83 3.81 5.01
C PHE A 26 8.62 4.92 5.69
N SER A 27 8.15 6.16 5.57
CA SER A 27 8.80 7.31 6.19
C SER A 27 8.78 7.21 7.71
N ALA A 28 7.65 6.80 8.28
CA ALA A 28 7.50 6.61 9.72
C ALA A 28 8.41 5.49 10.24
N GLN A 29 8.48 4.37 9.52
CA GLN A 29 9.36 3.25 9.85
C GLN A 29 10.83 3.68 9.85
N LYS A 30 11.24 4.40 8.82
CA LYS A 30 12.61 4.88 8.66
C LYS A 30 13.01 5.83 9.80
N ALA A 31 12.10 6.76 10.15
CA ALA A 31 12.32 7.69 11.26
C ALA A 31 12.42 6.95 12.59
N MET A 32 11.57 5.96 12.80
CA MET A 32 11.58 5.15 14.01
C MET A 32 12.89 4.37 14.18
N ILE A 33 13.36 3.74 13.09
CA ILE A 33 14.62 3.00 13.09
C ILE A 33 15.79 3.93 13.42
N ALA A 34 15.84 5.12 12.84
CA ALA A 34 16.88 6.11 13.09
C ALA A 34 16.89 6.52 14.58
N GLN A 35 15.71 6.76 15.16
CA GLN A 35 15.61 7.11 16.59
C GLN A 35 16.06 5.95 17.49
N MET A 36 15.77 4.72 17.09
CA MET A 36 16.18 3.54 17.85
C MET A 36 17.69 3.31 17.78
N GLU A 37 18.31 3.62 16.66
CA GLU A 37 19.75 3.56 16.51
C GLU A 37 20.44 4.58 17.45
N GLU A 38 19.91 5.79 17.54
CA GLU A 38 20.42 6.80 18.48
C GLU A 38 20.25 6.33 19.93
N LEU A 39 19.09 5.81 20.29
CA LEU A 39 18.82 5.29 21.62
C LEU A 39 19.77 4.14 21.97
N ASN A 40 20.06 3.29 21.00
CA ASN A 40 20.97 2.16 21.17
C ASN A 40 22.39 2.59 21.54
N LEU A 41 22.81 3.76 21.10
CA LEU A 41 24.12 4.31 21.44
C LEU A 41 24.21 4.81 22.88
N MET A 42 23.09 5.25 23.45
CA MET A 42 23.06 5.88 24.78
C MET A 42 22.58 4.96 25.88
N TRP A 43 21.74 3.99 25.57
CA TRP A 43 21.12 3.11 26.56
C TRP A 43 21.89 1.80 26.68
N LYS A 44 22.24 1.40 27.92
CA LYS A 44 22.98 0.17 28.19
C LYS A 44 22.29 -0.62 29.31
N GLY A 45 22.45 -1.96 29.24
CA GLY A 45 21.97 -2.85 30.29
C GLY A 45 21.02 -3.91 29.76
N PRO A 46 20.59 -4.87 30.63
CA PRO A 46 19.74 -5.98 30.23
C PRO A 46 18.38 -5.54 29.67
N SER A 47 17.82 -4.45 30.21
CA SER A 47 16.55 -3.90 29.74
C SER A 47 16.65 -3.42 28.30
N LYS A 48 17.79 -2.83 27.93
CA LYS A 48 18.04 -2.38 26.56
C LYS A 48 18.12 -3.57 25.61
N ASP A 49 18.80 -4.63 25.98
CA ASP A 49 18.94 -5.82 25.15
C ASP A 49 17.57 -6.48 24.90
N ALA A 50 16.75 -6.61 25.94
CA ALA A 50 15.39 -7.13 25.82
C ALA A 50 14.52 -6.26 24.89
N PHE A 51 14.61 -4.93 25.05
CA PHE A 51 13.87 -3.98 24.24
C PHE A 51 14.29 -4.04 22.77
N MET A 52 15.59 -4.08 22.51
CA MET A 52 16.12 -4.13 21.14
C MET A 52 15.74 -5.42 20.43
N LYS A 53 15.70 -6.52 21.18
CA LYS A 53 15.25 -7.81 20.62
C LYS A 53 13.79 -7.74 20.21
N GLN A 54 12.93 -7.17 21.05
CA GLN A 54 11.52 -6.96 20.72
C GLN A 54 11.37 -6.00 19.53
N PHE A 55 12.15 -4.94 19.51
CA PHE A 55 12.13 -3.97 18.39
C PHE A 55 12.53 -4.61 17.07
N GLN A 56 13.54 -5.48 17.07
CA GLN A 56 13.94 -6.21 15.86
C GLN A 56 12.80 -7.10 15.37
N SER A 57 12.11 -7.80 16.28
CA SER A 57 10.97 -8.62 15.95
C SER A 57 9.84 -7.77 15.36
N ASP A 58 9.58 -6.60 15.94
CA ASP A 58 8.56 -5.67 15.45
C ASP A 58 8.90 -5.14 14.04
N CYS A 59 10.19 -4.87 13.78
CA CYS A 59 10.65 -4.46 12.46
C CYS A 59 10.40 -5.53 11.40
N LEU A 60 10.61 -6.80 11.74
CA LEU A 60 10.33 -7.93 10.84
C LEU A 60 8.82 -8.00 10.54
N SER A 61 7.98 -7.78 11.55
CA SER A 61 6.52 -7.72 11.36
C SER A 61 6.11 -6.56 10.46
N MET A 62 6.76 -5.41 10.61
CA MET A 62 6.51 -4.25 9.76
C MET A 62 6.94 -4.49 8.32
N ASP A 63 8.07 -5.17 8.09
CA ASP A 63 8.52 -5.54 6.76
C ASP A 63 7.53 -6.50 6.10
N ASP A 64 6.97 -7.41 6.87
CA ASP A 64 5.94 -8.34 6.40
C ASP A 64 4.67 -7.59 6.00
N LEU A 65 4.25 -6.63 6.83
CA LEU A 65 3.10 -5.77 6.54
C LEU A 65 3.36 -4.94 5.27
N LYS A 66 4.56 -4.42 5.13
CA LYS A 66 5.00 -3.67 3.95
C LYS A 66 4.83 -4.49 2.67
N LYS A 67 5.27 -5.75 2.70
CA LYS A 67 5.11 -6.66 1.56
C LYS A 67 3.63 -6.91 1.23
N LYS A 68 2.80 -7.05 2.25
CA LYS A 68 1.35 -7.22 2.07
C LYS A 68 0.70 -5.98 1.47
N LEU A 69 1.12 -4.79 1.91
CA LEU A 69 0.64 -3.53 1.37
C LEU A 69 1.04 -3.36 -0.11
N GLU A 70 2.26 -3.74 -0.46
CA GLU A 70 2.72 -3.73 -1.85
C GLU A 70 1.89 -4.70 -2.72
N ALA A 71 1.60 -5.88 -2.19
CA ALA A 71 0.77 -6.87 -2.90
C ALA A 71 -0.65 -6.35 -3.12
N ILE A 72 -1.22 -5.66 -2.15
CA ILE A 72 -2.55 -5.03 -2.28
C ILE A 72 -2.50 -3.95 -3.35
N LYS A 73 -1.45 -3.13 -3.36
CA LYS A 73 -1.25 -2.09 -4.37
C LYS A 73 -1.23 -2.69 -5.78
N GLU A 74 -0.51 -3.78 -5.97
CA GLU A 74 -0.45 -4.48 -7.25
C GLU A 74 -1.81 -5.06 -7.63
N ALA A 75 -2.53 -5.62 -6.66
CA ALA A 75 -3.87 -6.15 -6.88
C ALA A 75 -4.85 -5.04 -7.29
N MET A 76 -4.73 -3.86 -6.70
CA MET A 76 -5.54 -2.70 -7.08
C MET A 76 -5.25 -2.26 -8.51
N ALA A 77 -3.98 -2.23 -8.90
CA ALA A 77 -3.60 -1.90 -10.27
C ALA A 77 -4.15 -2.90 -11.28
N TYR A 78 -4.09 -4.18 -10.94
CA TYR A 78 -4.65 -5.25 -11.78
C TYR A 78 -6.16 -5.10 -11.90
N ALA A 79 -6.85 -4.89 -10.79
CA ALA A 79 -8.31 -4.72 -10.78
C ALA A 79 -8.74 -3.52 -11.64
N LYS A 80 -7.97 -2.44 -11.61
CA LYS A 80 -8.22 -1.25 -12.42
C LYS A 80 -8.16 -1.58 -13.92
N VAL A 81 -7.14 -2.32 -14.34
CA VAL A 81 -6.99 -2.73 -15.75
C VAL A 81 -8.16 -3.63 -16.17
N GLU A 82 -8.51 -4.62 -15.33
CA GLU A 82 -9.63 -5.51 -15.60
C GLU A 82 -10.96 -4.76 -15.69
N TYR A 83 -11.16 -3.79 -14.81
CA TYR A 83 -12.36 -2.96 -14.80
C TYR A 83 -12.46 -2.14 -16.11
N ARG A 84 -11.37 -1.52 -16.54
CA ARG A 84 -11.30 -0.75 -17.78
C ARG A 84 -11.58 -1.62 -18.99
N ASN A 85 -11.02 -2.83 -19.02
CA ASN A 85 -11.26 -3.78 -20.10
C ASN A 85 -12.74 -4.19 -20.15
N CYS A 86 -13.34 -4.43 -19.01
CA CYS A 86 -14.77 -4.76 -18.92
C CYS A 86 -15.63 -3.61 -19.45
N ASP A 87 -15.33 -2.37 -19.02
CA ASP A 87 -16.04 -1.18 -19.49
C ASP A 87 -15.91 -1.02 -21.01
N SER A 88 -14.71 -1.19 -21.55
CA SER A 88 -14.46 -1.12 -22.99
C SER A 88 -15.25 -2.17 -23.75
N ASN A 89 -15.30 -3.40 -23.25
CA ASN A 89 -16.05 -4.50 -23.87
C ASN A 89 -17.55 -4.22 -23.84
N ILE A 90 -18.07 -3.70 -22.75
CA ILE A 90 -19.49 -3.33 -22.64
C ILE A 90 -19.81 -2.20 -23.63
N SER A 91 -18.97 -1.20 -23.72
CA SER A 91 -19.14 -0.08 -24.65
C SER A 91 -19.16 -0.54 -26.10
N SER A 92 -18.26 -1.46 -26.46
CA SER A 92 -18.21 -2.06 -27.79
C SER A 92 -19.49 -2.84 -28.10
N LEU A 93 -19.97 -3.61 -27.13
CA LEU A 93 -21.19 -4.40 -27.29
C LEU A 93 -22.40 -3.50 -27.49
N VAL A 94 -22.52 -2.44 -26.69
CA VAL A 94 -23.62 -1.48 -26.81
C VAL A 94 -23.57 -0.79 -28.18
N SER A 95 -22.39 -0.41 -28.66
CA SER A 95 -22.23 0.20 -29.98
C SER A 95 -22.68 -0.76 -31.11
N SER A 96 -22.36 -2.04 -30.98
CA SER A 96 -22.79 -3.03 -31.98
C SER A 96 -24.29 -3.25 -31.98
N LEU A 97 -24.96 -3.04 -30.88
CA LEU A 97 -26.41 -3.20 -30.75
C LEU A 97 -27.20 -2.03 -31.34
N LYS A 98 -26.58 -0.89 -31.59
CA LYS A 98 -27.24 0.30 -32.14
C LYS A 98 -27.37 0.28 -33.64
N ILE A 99 -26.91 -0.72 -34.30
CA ILE A 99 -27.05 -0.88 -35.74
C ILE A 99 -28.42 -1.43 -36.05
#